data_db4b54dd58dde7985e06a358f18b82d5
#
_entry.id   db4b54dd58dde7985e06a358f18b82d5
#
_cell.length_a   1.000
_cell.length_b   1.000
_cell.length_c   1.000
_cell.angle_alpha   90.00
_cell.angle_beta   90.00
_cell.angle_gamma   90.00
#
_symmetry.space_group_name_H-M   'P 1'
#
loop_
_entity.id
_entity.type
_entity.pdbx_description
1 polymer ?
#
loop_
_entity_poly.entity_id
_entity_poly.type
_entity_poly.pdbx_seq_one_letter_code
_entity_poly.pdbx_strand_id
1 'polypeptide(L)'
;MVILISGKIDMPKIIENIKEQIIEEAKKQLFENGYSKTTIRSVAAACGIGVGTMYNYFSSKDMLISTFMLEDWKNCTLQMKKLDTSEELIFLEGIHDYLKVFINKYSFLFKDKDAASVYSAVFTERHAQLRGVLGGIILPVCIDKGYDDPDFLAAHIAESLLFWTLGDVAFEKQADIFGILLKI
;
A
#
# COMPACT_ATOMS: atom_id res chain seq x y z
N MET A 1 3.94 53.68 -38.83
CA MET A 1 4.57 53.34 -37.51
C MET A 1 3.81 52.16 -36.94
N VAL A 2 4.27 50.92 -37.20
CA VAL A 2 3.61 49.71 -36.78
C VAL A 2 4.29 49.26 -35.50
N ILE A 3 3.54 49.25 -34.40
CA ILE A 3 4.03 48.75 -33.11
C ILE A 3 3.81 47.22 -33.10
N LEU A 4 4.90 46.48 -33.23
CA LEU A 4 4.96 45.02 -33.03
C LEU A 4 4.92 44.78 -31.50
N ILE A 5 3.77 44.36 -30.99
CA ILE A 5 3.66 43.79 -29.62
C ILE A 5 4.15 42.38 -29.70
N SER A 6 5.40 42.13 -29.30
CA SER A 6 5.95 40.81 -29.10
C SER A 6 5.37 40.23 -27.81
N GLY A 7 4.20 39.60 -27.88
CA GLY A 7 3.67 38.74 -26.85
C GLY A 7 4.45 37.42 -26.86
N LYS A 8 5.34 37.22 -25.89
CA LYS A 8 5.83 35.87 -25.56
C LYS A 8 4.64 35.03 -25.15
N ILE A 9 4.21 34.12 -26.01
CA ILE A 9 3.32 33.03 -25.63
C ILE A 9 4.20 32.11 -24.77
N ASP A 10 4.04 32.19 -23.45
CA ASP A 10 4.59 31.22 -22.52
C ASP A 10 3.90 29.89 -22.82
N MET A 11 4.52 29.05 -23.63
CA MET A 11 4.06 27.69 -23.84
C MET A 11 4.18 26.95 -22.48
N PRO A 12 3.11 26.24 -22.02
CA PRO A 12 3.19 25.46 -20.81
C PRO A 12 4.37 24.48 -20.93
N LYS A 13 5.31 24.59 -19.99
CA LYS A 13 6.44 23.71 -19.88
C LYS A 13 5.88 22.29 -19.71
N ILE A 14 6.01 21.43 -20.71
CA ILE A 14 5.70 20.01 -20.58
C ILE A 14 6.75 19.47 -19.60
N ILE A 15 6.35 19.28 -18.36
CA ILE A 15 7.20 18.67 -17.34
C ILE A 15 7.07 17.17 -17.57
N GLU A 16 8.10 16.57 -18.17
CA GLU A 16 8.18 15.11 -18.28
C GLU A 16 8.09 14.50 -16.87
N ASN A 17 7.28 13.45 -16.73
CA ASN A 17 7.08 12.71 -15.48
C ASN A 17 6.48 13.52 -14.30
N ILE A 18 5.61 14.50 -14.59
CA ILE A 18 4.99 15.31 -13.53
C ILE A 18 4.18 14.47 -12.52
N LYS A 19 3.58 13.37 -12.96
CA LYS A 19 2.80 12.48 -12.09
C LYS A 19 3.70 11.82 -11.04
N GLU A 20 4.86 11.35 -11.45
CA GLU A 20 5.88 10.76 -10.58
C GLU A 20 6.43 11.79 -9.60
N GLN A 21 6.72 13.01 -10.07
CA GLN A 21 7.17 14.11 -9.20
C GLN A 21 6.12 14.47 -8.13
N ILE A 22 4.84 14.49 -8.49
CA ILE A 22 3.73 14.72 -7.55
C ILE A 22 3.71 13.61 -6.49
N ILE A 23 3.82 12.35 -6.91
CA ILE A 23 3.81 11.19 -6.00
C ILE A 23 4.99 11.25 -5.03
N GLU A 24 6.20 11.49 -5.52
CA GLU A 24 7.41 11.58 -4.69
C GLU A 24 7.35 12.73 -3.68
N GLU A 25 6.90 13.91 -4.11
CA GLU A 25 6.76 15.05 -3.23
C GLU A 25 5.65 14.82 -2.18
N ALA A 26 4.55 14.18 -2.58
CA ALA A 26 3.50 13.82 -1.64
C ALA A 26 3.94 12.79 -0.60
N LYS A 27 4.69 11.77 -1.03
CA LYS A 27 5.34 10.81 -0.11
C LYS A 27 6.23 11.54 0.88
N LYS A 28 7.13 12.39 0.41
CA LYS A 28 8.03 13.17 1.24
C LYS A 28 7.26 13.99 2.28
N GLN A 29 6.29 14.81 1.85
CA GLN A 29 5.50 15.64 2.77
C GLN A 29 4.72 14.79 3.78
N LEU A 30 4.14 13.68 3.34
CA LEU A 30 3.37 12.78 4.21
C LEU A 30 4.23 12.20 5.34
N PHE A 31 5.43 11.70 5.02
CA PHE A 31 6.30 11.07 6.01
C PHE A 31 7.05 12.08 6.89
N GLU A 32 7.36 13.27 6.37
CA GLU A 32 8.05 14.32 7.15
C GLU A 32 7.07 15.15 8.02
N ASN A 33 5.88 15.46 7.50
CA ASN A 33 4.98 16.45 8.11
C ASN A 33 3.66 15.86 8.63
N GLY A 34 3.35 14.61 8.27
CA GLY A 34 2.10 13.94 8.60
C GLY A 34 0.93 14.28 7.68
N TYR A 35 -0.17 13.55 7.88
CA TYR A 35 -1.34 13.62 7.00
C TYR A 35 -2.00 15.01 6.95
N SER A 36 -2.23 15.64 8.10
CA SER A 36 -2.96 16.92 8.17
C SER A 36 -2.22 18.07 7.49
N LYS A 37 -0.87 18.06 7.51
CA LYS A 37 -0.06 19.11 6.87
C LYS A 37 0.21 18.84 5.38
N THR A 38 0.04 17.62 4.91
CA THR A 38 0.13 17.28 3.48
C THR A 38 -1.17 17.68 2.79
N THR A 39 -1.10 18.58 1.82
CA THR A 39 -2.26 19.09 1.10
C THR A 39 -2.02 19.11 -0.41
N ILE A 40 -3.09 19.04 -1.21
CA ILE A 40 -2.98 19.22 -2.68
C ILE A 40 -2.27 20.53 -3.02
N ARG A 41 -2.51 21.60 -2.26
CA ARG A 41 -1.88 22.92 -2.48
C ARG A 41 -0.39 22.91 -2.14
N SER A 42 0.01 22.29 -1.02
CA SER A 42 1.43 22.23 -0.63
C SER A 42 2.26 21.41 -1.60
N VAL A 43 1.71 20.27 -2.07
CA VAL A 43 2.37 19.42 -3.07
C VAL A 43 2.47 20.13 -4.42
N ALA A 44 1.38 20.78 -4.90
CA ALA A 44 1.38 21.55 -6.14
C ALA A 44 2.44 22.67 -6.12
N ALA A 45 2.50 23.42 -5.01
CA ALA A 45 3.47 24.49 -4.84
C ALA A 45 4.92 23.98 -4.88
N ALA A 46 5.20 22.87 -4.21
CA ALA A 46 6.52 22.24 -4.21
C ALA A 46 6.95 21.70 -5.59
N CYS A 47 5.98 21.18 -6.36
CA CYS A 47 6.21 20.74 -7.74
C CYS A 47 6.24 21.89 -8.77
N GLY A 48 5.99 23.14 -8.36
CA GLY A 48 5.95 24.30 -9.26
C GLY A 48 4.80 24.26 -10.26
N ILE A 49 3.67 23.62 -9.92
CA ILE A 49 2.49 23.52 -10.79
C ILE A 49 1.26 24.20 -10.16
N GLY A 50 0.32 24.59 -11.02
CA GLY A 50 -0.95 25.11 -10.57
C GLY A 50 -1.83 24.05 -9.88
N VAL A 51 -2.64 24.45 -8.88
CA VAL A 51 -3.58 23.54 -8.21
C VAL A 51 -4.59 22.92 -9.19
N GLY A 52 -5.01 23.66 -10.23
CA GLY A 52 -5.85 23.13 -11.30
C GLY A 52 -5.16 21.99 -12.06
N THR A 53 -3.87 22.11 -12.35
CA THR A 53 -3.07 21.04 -12.96
C THR A 53 -3.01 19.81 -12.07
N MET A 54 -2.85 20.02 -10.75
CA MET A 54 -2.83 18.94 -9.78
C MET A 54 -4.12 18.10 -9.81
N TYR A 55 -5.30 18.76 -9.88
CA TYR A 55 -6.60 18.08 -9.96
C TYR A 55 -6.81 17.27 -11.24
N ASN A 56 -6.05 17.53 -12.32
CA ASN A 56 -6.07 16.69 -13.51
C ASN A 56 -5.44 15.31 -13.29
N TYR A 57 -4.56 15.19 -12.29
CA TYR A 57 -3.89 13.91 -11.94
C TYR A 57 -4.55 13.21 -10.75
N PHE A 58 -4.94 13.96 -9.73
CA PHE A 58 -5.46 13.41 -8.48
C PHE A 58 -6.64 14.25 -7.98
N SER A 59 -7.81 13.63 -7.90
CA SER A 59 -9.05 14.32 -7.49
C SER A 59 -9.07 14.73 -6.02
N SER A 60 -8.24 14.09 -5.17
CA SER A 60 -8.12 14.40 -3.75
C SER A 60 -6.75 14.02 -3.20
N LYS A 61 -6.42 14.51 -2.01
CA LYS A 61 -5.26 14.08 -1.23
C LYS A 61 -5.29 12.57 -0.97
N ASP A 62 -6.45 12.04 -0.64
CA ASP A 62 -6.61 10.63 -0.31
C ASP A 62 -6.38 9.73 -1.53
N MET A 63 -6.85 10.17 -2.71
CA MET A 63 -6.57 9.47 -3.96
C MET A 63 -5.06 9.43 -4.25
N LEU A 64 -4.36 10.55 -4.05
CA LEU A 64 -2.92 10.64 -4.23
C LEU A 64 -2.19 9.71 -3.26
N ILE A 65 -2.52 9.74 -1.96
CA ILE A 65 -1.91 8.88 -0.95
C ILE A 65 -2.23 7.40 -1.23
N SER A 66 -3.48 7.08 -1.54
CA SER A 66 -3.90 5.72 -1.88
C SER A 66 -3.17 5.16 -3.10
N THR A 67 -2.81 6.01 -4.07
CA THR A 67 -2.08 5.58 -5.27
C THR A 67 -0.72 5.01 -4.91
N PHE A 68 0.08 5.70 -4.12
CA PHE A 68 1.40 5.18 -3.76
C PHE A 68 1.36 4.10 -2.67
N MET A 69 0.36 4.11 -1.77
CA MET A 69 0.14 3.00 -0.87
C MET A 69 -0.15 1.70 -1.63
N LEU A 70 -0.98 1.77 -2.68
CA LEU A 70 -1.29 0.62 -3.53
C LEU A 70 -0.05 0.14 -4.30
N GLU A 71 0.80 1.05 -4.76
CA GLU A 71 2.07 0.70 -5.41
C GLU A 71 3.00 -0.03 -4.45
N ASP A 72 3.17 0.50 -3.23
CA ASP A 72 3.98 -0.14 -2.19
C ASP A 72 3.42 -1.52 -1.82
N TRP A 73 2.08 -1.68 -1.74
CA TRP A 73 1.44 -2.96 -1.52
C TRP A 73 1.72 -3.96 -2.65
N LYS A 74 1.61 -3.53 -3.90
CA LYS A 74 1.95 -4.37 -5.06
C LYS A 74 3.40 -4.83 -5.01
N ASN A 75 4.33 -3.92 -4.69
CA ASN A 75 5.73 -4.25 -4.55
C ASN A 75 5.97 -5.25 -3.41
N CYS A 76 5.31 -5.06 -2.27
CA CYS A 76 5.34 -5.96 -1.13
C CYS A 76 4.88 -7.37 -1.52
N THR A 77 3.72 -7.52 -2.16
CA THR A 77 3.19 -8.80 -2.60
C THR A 77 4.02 -9.48 -3.70
N LEU A 78 4.67 -8.69 -4.56
CA LEU A 78 5.63 -9.22 -5.54
C LEU A 78 6.86 -9.84 -4.87
N GLN A 79 7.33 -9.30 -3.75
CA GLN A 79 8.42 -9.91 -2.99
C GLN A 79 7.95 -11.17 -2.25
N MET A 80 6.77 -11.14 -1.63
CA MET A 80 6.19 -12.33 -0.98
C MET A 80 6.09 -13.53 -1.94
N LYS A 81 5.72 -13.28 -3.21
CA LYS A 81 5.65 -14.34 -4.24
C LYS A 81 6.98 -14.98 -4.61
N LYS A 82 8.10 -14.39 -4.21
CA LYS A 82 9.46 -14.92 -4.45
C LYS A 82 10.01 -15.71 -3.27
N LEU A 83 9.29 -15.74 -2.16
CA LEU A 83 9.70 -16.51 -0.99
C LEU A 83 9.73 -18.01 -1.33
N ASP A 84 10.69 -18.70 -0.76
CA ASP A 84 10.80 -20.16 -0.87
C ASP A 84 9.67 -20.81 -0.06
N THR A 85 8.96 -21.73 -0.68
CA THR A 85 7.82 -22.45 -0.10
C THR A 85 8.22 -23.82 0.48
N SER A 86 9.49 -24.19 0.44
CA SER A 86 9.97 -25.51 0.88
C SER A 86 9.84 -25.74 2.39
N GLU A 87 9.94 -24.65 3.17
CA GLU A 87 9.80 -24.63 4.62
C GLU A 87 8.60 -23.74 5.00
N GLU A 88 7.47 -24.34 5.26
CA GLU A 88 6.16 -23.65 5.33
C GLU A 88 6.12 -22.55 6.40
N LEU A 89 6.66 -22.80 7.60
CA LEU A 89 6.66 -21.79 8.66
C LEU A 89 7.62 -20.65 8.33
N ILE A 90 8.78 -20.92 7.72
CA ILE A 90 9.72 -19.89 7.28
C ILE A 90 9.08 -19.04 6.17
N PHE A 91 8.34 -19.66 5.26
CA PHE A 91 7.58 -18.97 4.23
C PHE A 91 6.51 -18.04 4.83
N LEU A 92 5.72 -18.53 5.81
CA LEU A 92 4.69 -17.71 6.47
C LEU A 92 5.31 -16.60 7.32
N GLU A 93 6.46 -16.83 7.95
CA GLU A 93 7.23 -15.80 8.67
C GLU A 93 7.69 -14.70 7.70
N GLY A 94 8.19 -15.06 6.54
CA GLY A 94 8.55 -14.10 5.50
C GLY A 94 7.37 -13.25 5.05
N ILE A 95 6.17 -13.83 4.91
CA ILE A 95 4.94 -13.06 4.61
C ILE A 95 4.61 -12.12 5.78
N HIS A 96 4.65 -12.60 7.03
CA HIS A 96 4.43 -11.80 8.23
C HIS A 96 5.37 -10.59 8.27
N ASP A 97 6.65 -10.77 7.99
CA ASP A 97 7.65 -9.71 8.01
C ASP A 97 7.36 -8.63 6.97
N TYR A 98 7.03 -9.01 5.75
CA TYR A 98 6.61 -8.06 4.71
C TYR A 98 5.33 -7.31 5.10
N LEU A 99 4.34 -8.00 5.69
CA LEU A 99 3.13 -7.37 6.21
C LEU A 99 3.47 -6.37 7.32
N LYS A 100 4.32 -6.75 8.27
CA LYS A 100 4.73 -5.90 9.39
C LYS A 100 5.45 -4.64 8.93
N VAL A 101 6.35 -4.76 7.96
CA VAL A 101 7.01 -3.60 7.35
C VAL A 101 6.00 -2.65 6.70
N PHE A 102 5.06 -3.18 5.91
CA PHE A 102 4.03 -2.37 5.26
C PHE A 102 3.09 -1.71 6.28
N ILE A 103 2.60 -2.46 7.27
CA ILE A 103 1.71 -1.96 8.33
C ILE A 103 2.41 -0.86 9.11
N ASN A 104 3.65 -1.07 9.55
CA ASN A 104 4.42 -0.09 10.32
C ASN A 104 4.64 1.19 9.53
N LYS A 105 4.93 1.10 8.23
CA LYS A 105 5.13 2.24 7.34
C LYS A 105 3.93 3.19 7.33
N TYR A 106 2.71 2.64 7.39
CA TYR A 106 1.47 3.42 7.27
C TYR A 106 0.64 3.52 8.56
N SER A 107 1.11 2.93 9.67
CA SER A 107 0.38 2.87 10.95
C SER A 107 -0.06 4.24 11.47
N PHE A 108 0.73 5.30 11.19
CA PHE A 108 0.42 6.65 11.62
C PHE A 108 -0.87 7.22 11.00
N LEU A 109 -1.25 6.77 9.78
CA LEU A 109 -2.50 7.19 9.14
C LEU A 109 -3.73 6.70 9.92
N PHE A 110 -3.66 5.54 10.55
CA PHE A 110 -4.75 5.01 11.38
C PHE A 110 -4.83 5.66 12.76
N LYS A 111 -3.76 6.33 13.20
CA LYS A 111 -3.68 7.08 14.45
C LYS A 111 -4.02 8.57 14.29
N ASP A 112 -3.95 9.09 13.08
CA ASP A 112 -4.30 10.49 12.76
C ASP A 112 -5.82 10.62 12.71
N LYS A 113 -6.39 11.62 13.43
CA LYS A 113 -7.84 11.79 13.57
C LYS A 113 -8.54 12.08 12.24
N ASP A 114 -7.88 12.81 11.35
CA ASP A 114 -8.47 13.23 10.07
C ASP A 114 -8.33 12.11 9.03
N ALA A 115 -7.26 11.31 9.11
CA ALA A 115 -7.00 10.19 8.21
C ALA A 115 -7.76 8.93 8.61
N ALA A 116 -7.89 8.66 9.91
CA ALA A 116 -8.38 7.37 10.43
C ALA A 116 -9.77 6.97 9.88
N SER A 117 -10.70 7.93 9.75
CA SER A 117 -12.04 7.64 9.23
C SER A 117 -12.01 7.23 7.75
N VAL A 118 -11.15 7.88 6.95
CA VAL A 118 -11.01 7.60 5.51
C VAL A 118 -10.33 6.24 5.32
N TYR A 119 -9.19 6.03 5.98
CA TYR A 119 -8.39 4.81 5.76
C TYR A 119 -8.97 3.58 6.43
N SER A 120 -9.70 3.70 7.57
CA SER A 120 -10.43 2.58 8.16
C SER A 120 -11.54 2.06 7.25
N ALA A 121 -12.33 2.96 6.64
CA ALA A 121 -13.37 2.57 5.70
C ALA A 121 -12.78 1.89 4.46
N VAL A 122 -11.74 2.48 3.86
CA VAL A 122 -11.04 1.92 2.70
C VAL A 122 -10.40 0.57 3.05
N PHE A 123 -9.83 0.42 4.24
CA PHE A 123 -9.25 -0.84 4.69
C PHE A 123 -10.32 -1.93 4.83
N THR A 124 -11.46 -1.61 5.44
CA THR A 124 -12.57 -2.55 5.60
C THR A 124 -13.12 -3.00 4.25
N GLU A 125 -13.33 -2.07 3.32
CA GLU A 125 -13.80 -2.37 1.96
C GLU A 125 -12.81 -3.24 1.18
N ARG A 126 -11.51 -2.99 1.34
CA ARG A 126 -10.44 -3.72 0.61
C ARG A 126 -9.93 -4.96 1.32
N HIS A 127 -10.35 -5.21 2.55
CA HIS A 127 -9.89 -6.34 3.36
C HIS A 127 -10.07 -7.69 2.63
N ALA A 128 -11.22 -7.89 1.98
CA ALA A 128 -11.46 -9.08 1.18
C ALA A 128 -10.47 -9.23 0.00
N GLN A 129 -10.09 -8.11 -0.64
CA GLN A 129 -9.11 -8.12 -1.72
C GLN A 129 -7.70 -8.43 -1.19
N LEU A 130 -7.30 -7.83 -0.06
CA LEU A 130 -6.00 -8.11 0.58
C LEU A 130 -5.89 -9.58 0.97
N ARG A 131 -6.92 -10.12 1.62
CA ARG A 131 -7.02 -11.54 1.96
C ARG A 131 -6.93 -12.44 0.73
N GLY A 132 -7.66 -12.10 -0.34
CA GLY A 132 -7.62 -12.88 -1.58
C GLY A 132 -6.23 -12.92 -2.23
N VAL A 133 -5.51 -11.80 -2.22
CA VAL A 133 -4.12 -11.74 -2.73
C VAL A 133 -3.20 -12.59 -1.88
N LEU A 134 -3.27 -12.48 -0.54
CA LEU A 134 -2.45 -13.28 0.37
C LEU A 134 -2.80 -14.77 0.28
N GLY A 135 -4.09 -15.12 0.23
CA GLY A 135 -4.55 -16.50 0.05
C GLY A 135 -3.98 -17.12 -1.22
N GLY A 136 -3.99 -16.39 -2.35
CA GLY A 136 -3.37 -16.85 -3.58
C GLY A 136 -1.85 -17.04 -3.51
N ILE A 137 -1.15 -16.30 -2.62
CA ILE A 137 0.29 -16.50 -2.37
C ILE A 137 0.53 -17.75 -1.50
N ILE A 138 -0.36 -18.02 -0.54
CA ILE A 138 -0.24 -19.14 0.40
C ILE A 138 -0.75 -20.47 -0.19
N LEU A 139 -1.68 -20.40 -1.15
CA LEU A 139 -2.35 -21.56 -1.73
C LEU A 139 -1.42 -22.70 -2.17
N PRO A 140 -0.26 -22.47 -2.81
CA PRO A 140 0.66 -23.56 -3.19
C PRO A 140 1.04 -24.45 -2.01
N VAL A 141 1.35 -23.87 -0.85
CA VAL A 141 1.69 -24.63 0.36
C VAL A 141 0.51 -25.49 0.85
N CYS A 142 -0.72 -24.99 0.75
CA CYS A 142 -1.90 -25.75 1.15
C CYS A 142 -2.21 -26.91 0.20
N ILE A 143 -1.97 -26.74 -1.11
CA ILE A 143 -2.12 -27.79 -2.11
C ILE A 143 -1.14 -28.95 -1.84
N ASP A 144 0.12 -28.63 -1.60
CA ASP A 144 1.18 -29.63 -1.34
C ASP A 144 0.90 -30.49 -0.11
N LYS A 145 0.13 -29.99 0.85
CA LYS A 145 -0.30 -30.72 2.05
C LYS A 145 -1.50 -31.65 1.85
N GLY A 146 -2.13 -31.65 0.67
CA GLY A 146 -3.20 -32.58 0.32
C GLY A 146 -4.50 -32.35 1.11
N TYR A 147 -4.83 -31.10 1.41
CA TYR A 147 -6.13 -30.76 2.02
C TYR A 147 -7.26 -30.89 1.01
N ASP A 148 -8.45 -31.29 1.47
CA ASP A 148 -9.66 -31.44 0.62
C ASP A 148 -10.09 -30.08 0.03
N ASP A 149 -9.92 -29.00 0.78
CA ASP A 149 -10.21 -27.62 0.34
C ASP A 149 -9.01 -26.70 0.63
N PRO A 150 -7.98 -26.71 -0.23
CA PRO A 150 -6.79 -25.90 -0.02
C PRO A 150 -7.04 -24.40 -0.15
N ASP A 151 -8.02 -23.97 -0.95
CA ASP A 151 -8.40 -22.57 -1.08
C ASP A 151 -9.01 -22.02 0.21
N PHE A 152 -9.87 -22.80 0.85
CA PHE A 152 -10.45 -22.45 2.14
C PHE A 152 -9.36 -22.32 3.21
N LEU A 153 -8.44 -23.28 3.29
CA LEU A 153 -7.33 -23.23 4.25
C LEU A 153 -6.42 -22.01 4.00
N ALA A 154 -6.03 -21.77 2.75
CA ALA A 154 -5.18 -20.65 2.38
C ALA A 154 -5.83 -19.30 2.73
N ALA A 155 -7.14 -19.15 2.49
CA ALA A 155 -7.90 -17.96 2.86
C ALA A 155 -7.93 -17.72 4.37
N HIS A 156 -8.03 -18.78 5.18
CA HIS A 156 -8.06 -18.68 6.66
C HIS A 156 -6.69 -18.38 7.25
N ILE A 157 -5.62 -18.96 6.68
CA ILE A 157 -4.24 -18.60 7.07
C ILE A 157 -3.96 -17.14 6.71
N ALA A 158 -4.37 -16.68 5.52
CA ALA A 158 -4.21 -15.30 5.09
C ALA A 158 -4.95 -14.32 6.00
N GLU A 159 -6.19 -14.64 6.38
CA GLU A 159 -7.00 -13.85 7.32
C GLU A 159 -6.33 -13.74 8.68
N SER A 160 -5.88 -14.87 9.22
CA SER A 160 -5.23 -14.94 10.52
C SER A 160 -3.90 -14.16 10.53
N LEU A 161 -3.05 -14.35 9.51
CA LEU A 161 -1.81 -13.60 9.34
C LEU A 161 -2.08 -12.10 9.33
N LEU A 162 -3.02 -11.65 8.50
CA LEU A 162 -3.34 -10.23 8.36
C LEU A 162 -3.87 -9.66 9.69
N PHE A 163 -4.83 -10.33 10.32
CA PHE A 163 -5.45 -9.88 11.57
C PHE A 163 -4.46 -9.84 12.73
N TRP A 164 -3.67 -10.89 12.93
CA TRP A 164 -2.72 -10.98 14.04
C TRP A 164 -1.53 -10.03 13.84
N THR A 165 -1.04 -9.88 12.61
CA THR A 165 0.04 -8.92 12.34
C THR A 165 -0.41 -7.48 12.56
N LEU A 166 -1.66 -7.14 12.19
CA LEU A 166 -2.27 -5.84 12.51
C LEU A 166 -2.40 -5.62 14.03
N GLY A 167 -2.68 -6.67 14.79
CA GLY A 167 -2.75 -6.67 16.24
C GLY A 167 -1.39 -6.74 16.95
N ASP A 168 -0.28 -6.65 16.19
CA ASP A 168 1.10 -6.76 16.69
C ASP A 168 1.38 -8.08 17.46
N VAL A 169 0.70 -9.17 17.06
CA VAL A 169 0.96 -10.51 17.59
C VAL A 169 2.26 -11.02 16.99
N ALA A 170 3.21 -11.40 17.86
CA ALA A 170 4.50 -11.97 17.42
C ALA A 170 4.31 -13.23 16.59
N PHE A 171 5.16 -13.45 15.57
CA PHE A 171 5.00 -14.58 14.65
C PHE A 171 5.12 -15.93 15.35
N GLU A 172 5.95 -16.06 16.36
CA GLU A 172 6.14 -17.30 17.12
C GLU A 172 4.81 -17.84 17.68
N LYS A 173 3.93 -16.95 18.17
CA LYS A 173 2.59 -17.33 18.63
C LYS A 173 1.65 -17.74 17.50
N GLN A 174 1.83 -17.13 16.32
CA GLN A 174 1.06 -17.48 15.13
C GLN A 174 1.53 -18.84 14.57
N ALA A 175 2.84 -19.08 14.59
CA ALA A 175 3.49 -20.29 14.10
C ALA A 175 2.96 -21.57 14.78
N ASP A 176 2.73 -21.53 16.10
CA ASP A 176 2.16 -22.68 16.85
C ASP A 176 0.81 -23.12 16.24
N ILE A 177 -0.03 -22.16 15.86
CA ILE A 177 -1.35 -22.44 15.27
C ILE A 177 -1.20 -22.87 13.80
N PHE A 178 -0.35 -22.20 13.05
CA PHE A 178 -0.10 -22.58 11.65
C PHE A 178 0.53 -23.97 11.54
N GLY A 179 1.41 -24.36 12.46
CA GLY A 179 1.97 -25.69 12.54
C GLY A 179 0.87 -26.76 12.70
N ILE A 180 -0.11 -26.53 13.56
CA ILE A 180 -1.27 -27.42 13.73
C ILE A 180 -2.11 -27.46 12.44
N LEU A 181 -2.41 -26.32 11.85
CA LEU A 181 -3.22 -26.22 10.64
C LEU A 181 -2.54 -26.90 9.44
N LEU A 182 -1.22 -26.75 9.31
CA LEU A 182 -0.44 -27.35 8.22
C LEU A 182 0.06 -28.78 8.52
N LYS A 183 -0.22 -29.30 9.71
CA LYS A 183 0.19 -30.66 10.16
C LYS A 183 1.73 -30.86 10.10
N ILE A 184 2.47 -29.86 10.59
CA ILE A 184 3.94 -29.84 10.64
C ILE A 184 4.44 -29.59 12.06
#